data_fefafa966dfb536840fb079400324add
#
_entry.id   fefafa966dfb536840fb079400324add
#
_cell.length_a   1.000
_cell.length_b   1.000
_cell.length_c   1.000
_cell.angle_alpha   90.00
_cell.angle_beta   90.00
_cell.angle_gamma   90.00
#
_symmetry.space_group_name_H-M   'P 1'
#
loop_
_entity.id
_entity.type
_entity.pdbx_description
1 polymer ?
#
loop_
_entity_poly.entity_id
_entity_poly.type
_entity_poly.pdbx_seq_one_letter_code
_entity_poly.pdbx_strand_id
1 'polypeptide(L)'
;MTNVGDAMNRAVQCYRAGRVQTAQQLCRDILADGADHPDALHLLGVIACKTGRYDEAIELISRAIAQDRRVPQFHNTLGVVLRTMGKLEEALAAYEQALLLDGGYAEAHHNIGNVFFWQRRYAAAVEKYNLVISLDPQRIEAYNSSAIALQYLGEYDAAIERCRQVLLQKPEYAEACNTLASILVKKGLYVEAIENYRRALQLKADYAEAHCNLGMALLSSGRFEEGWAEYAWRLKTDRAAYLRGHPSPCWDGSCFAGKRLLVRHEQGFGDNIQFMRYLPMVRRLGGTVCCEVLRPLAGLFAGFSGVDEAVEVSPGTAPAGQFDFHVPLLELPRILGTTLETIPATVPYVFANPARAQHWRARFSRTDLNVGIVWAGHPAHREDAARSCPLRAFLRLSRIPHVRLFGLQKGGAAAQAKDLTADMPLLNLGDELDDFTDTAAVIENLDLVISVDTAVLHLAGAMAKPAWALLPFSPDWRWMLDRSDTPWYPTVKLFRQQQHGCWDDVFHRVSEELTARAAGRESAARPLSALLGAGLRTGCGWPID
;
A
#
# COMPACT_ATOMS: atom_id res chain seq x y z
N MET A 1 -28.74 -7.72 -51.72
CA MET A 1 -27.46 -7.19 -51.19
C MET A 1 -27.81 -6.22 -50.06
N THR A 2 -27.70 -6.63 -48.83
CA THR A 2 -27.81 -5.68 -47.66
C THR A 2 -26.70 -4.65 -47.83
N ASN A 3 -27.07 -3.37 -47.79
CA ASN A 3 -26.09 -2.27 -47.84
C ASN A 3 -25.06 -2.47 -46.73
N VAL A 4 -23.77 -2.55 -47.05
CA VAL A 4 -22.67 -2.80 -46.09
C VAL A 4 -22.72 -1.73 -44.96
N GLY A 5 -23.10 -0.50 -45.29
CA GLY A 5 -23.30 0.57 -44.30
C GLY A 5 -24.42 0.25 -43.29
N ASP A 6 -25.54 -0.34 -43.74
CA ASP A 6 -26.63 -0.74 -42.85
C ASP A 6 -26.22 -1.91 -41.93
N ALA A 7 -25.46 -2.87 -42.48
CA ALA A 7 -24.91 -3.98 -41.70
C ALA A 7 -23.92 -3.50 -40.64
N MET A 8 -23.05 -2.55 -40.97
CA MET A 8 -22.10 -1.94 -40.03
C MET A 8 -22.81 -1.14 -38.91
N ASN A 9 -23.81 -0.32 -39.26
CA ASN A 9 -24.63 0.39 -38.29
C ASN A 9 -25.32 -0.57 -37.30
N ARG A 10 -25.85 -1.67 -37.80
CA ARG A 10 -26.46 -2.74 -36.98
C ARG A 10 -25.41 -3.41 -36.07
N ALA A 11 -24.18 -3.64 -36.54
CA ALA A 11 -23.11 -4.21 -35.76
C ALA A 11 -22.75 -3.28 -34.59
N VAL A 12 -22.59 -1.96 -34.83
CA VAL A 12 -22.34 -0.95 -33.80
C VAL A 12 -23.49 -0.88 -32.80
N GLN A 13 -24.74 -0.89 -33.23
CA GLN A 13 -25.92 -0.92 -32.36
C GLN A 13 -25.96 -2.17 -31.48
N CYS A 14 -25.70 -3.35 -32.06
CA CYS A 14 -25.60 -4.59 -31.29
C CYS A 14 -24.50 -4.55 -30.25
N TYR A 15 -23.33 -4.02 -30.58
CA TYR A 15 -22.22 -3.85 -29.64
C TYR A 15 -22.59 -2.91 -28.49
N ARG A 16 -23.19 -1.75 -28.77
CA ARG A 16 -23.66 -0.77 -27.77
C ARG A 16 -24.75 -1.36 -26.86
N ALA A 17 -25.58 -2.27 -27.38
CA ALA A 17 -26.61 -2.99 -26.63
C ALA A 17 -26.08 -4.22 -25.86
N GLY A 18 -24.76 -4.43 -25.79
CA GLY A 18 -24.14 -5.58 -25.10
C GLY A 18 -24.26 -6.91 -25.84
N ARG A 19 -24.85 -6.94 -27.06
CA ARG A 19 -24.98 -8.15 -27.89
C ARG A 19 -23.70 -8.40 -28.69
N VAL A 20 -22.60 -8.69 -27.95
CA VAL A 20 -21.23 -8.74 -28.49
C VAL A 20 -21.09 -9.82 -29.58
N GLN A 21 -21.64 -11.03 -29.35
CA GLN A 21 -21.54 -12.13 -30.33
C GLN A 21 -22.25 -11.81 -31.66
N THR A 22 -23.42 -11.16 -31.57
CA THR A 22 -24.16 -10.71 -32.78
C THR A 22 -23.36 -9.64 -33.53
N ALA A 23 -22.78 -8.69 -32.82
CA ALA A 23 -21.93 -7.66 -33.43
C ALA A 23 -20.71 -8.28 -34.12
N GLN A 24 -20.05 -9.24 -33.45
CA GLN A 24 -18.90 -9.96 -34.00
C GLN A 24 -19.26 -10.74 -35.28
N GLN A 25 -20.42 -11.42 -35.30
CA GLN A 25 -20.87 -12.15 -36.49
C GLN A 25 -21.17 -11.21 -37.65
N LEU A 26 -21.88 -10.11 -37.39
CA LEU A 26 -22.16 -9.10 -38.44
C LEU A 26 -20.88 -8.52 -39.06
N CYS A 27 -19.86 -8.24 -38.24
CA CYS A 27 -18.58 -7.78 -38.77
C CYS A 27 -17.87 -8.86 -39.61
N ARG A 28 -17.92 -10.14 -39.18
CA ARG A 28 -17.37 -11.25 -39.97
C ARG A 28 -18.10 -11.43 -41.31
N ASP A 29 -19.42 -11.30 -41.32
CA ASP A 29 -20.23 -11.38 -42.54
C ASP A 29 -19.86 -10.25 -43.51
N ILE A 30 -19.61 -9.03 -43.01
CA ILE A 30 -19.13 -7.90 -43.84
C ILE A 30 -17.76 -8.21 -44.46
N LEU A 31 -16.87 -8.89 -43.72
CA LEU A 31 -15.53 -9.24 -44.21
C LEU A 31 -15.50 -10.50 -45.08
N ALA A 32 -16.55 -11.33 -45.07
CA ALA A 32 -16.63 -12.57 -45.83
C ALA A 32 -16.66 -12.33 -47.35
N ASP A 33 -17.13 -11.16 -47.80
CA ASP A 33 -17.16 -10.77 -49.22
C ASP A 33 -15.77 -10.39 -49.78
N GLY A 34 -14.70 -10.59 -49.01
CA GLY A 34 -13.29 -10.51 -49.45
C GLY A 34 -12.68 -9.10 -49.43
N ALA A 35 -13.42 -8.08 -49.06
CA ALA A 35 -12.89 -6.72 -48.90
C ALA A 35 -12.65 -6.39 -47.42
N ASP A 36 -11.42 -5.99 -47.04
CA ASP A 36 -11.12 -5.47 -45.72
C ASP A 36 -11.87 -4.16 -45.47
N HIS A 37 -12.99 -4.22 -44.74
CA HIS A 37 -13.77 -3.03 -44.37
C HIS A 37 -13.18 -2.47 -43.07
N PRO A 38 -12.60 -1.24 -43.07
CA PRO A 38 -11.80 -0.74 -41.95
C PRO A 38 -12.61 -0.65 -40.64
N ASP A 39 -13.86 -0.17 -40.67
CA ASP A 39 -14.70 -0.07 -39.46
C ASP A 39 -15.08 -1.45 -38.89
N ALA A 40 -15.29 -2.46 -39.75
CA ALA A 40 -15.58 -3.81 -39.29
C ALA A 40 -14.36 -4.47 -38.64
N LEU A 41 -13.17 -4.29 -39.22
CA LEU A 41 -11.90 -4.70 -38.62
C LEU A 41 -11.66 -3.99 -37.29
N HIS A 42 -11.87 -2.67 -37.22
CA HIS A 42 -11.72 -1.90 -36.02
C HIS A 42 -12.67 -2.36 -34.89
N LEU A 43 -13.98 -2.58 -35.20
CA LEU A 43 -14.94 -3.06 -34.20
C LEU A 43 -14.60 -4.46 -33.70
N LEU A 44 -14.13 -5.34 -34.57
CA LEU A 44 -13.62 -6.66 -34.15
C LEU A 44 -12.40 -6.54 -33.26
N GLY A 45 -11.47 -5.63 -33.56
CA GLY A 45 -10.32 -5.32 -32.70
C GLY A 45 -10.72 -4.81 -31.31
N VAL A 46 -11.72 -3.93 -31.23
CA VAL A 46 -12.30 -3.46 -29.96
C VAL A 46 -12.91 -4.62 -29.17
N ILE A 47 -13.65 -5.51 -29.84
CA ILE A 47 -14.24 -6.71 -29.21
C ILE A 47 -13.14 -7.66 -28.72
N ALA A 48 -12.11 -7.91 -29.52
CA ALA A 48 -10.97 -8.76 -29.16
C ALA A 48 -10.25 -8.20 -27.92
N CYS A 49 -10.00 -6.88 -27.86
CA CYS A 49 -9.42 -6.22 -26.70
C CYS A 49 -10.25 -6.45 -25.44
N LYS A 50 -11.58 -6.22 -25.49
CA LYS A 50 -12.48 -6.42 -24.33
C LYS A 50 -12.54 -7.88 -23.86
N THR A 51 -12.25 -8.83 -24.72
CA THR A 51 -12.25 -10.27 -24.41
C THR A 51 -10.84 -10.80 -24.08
N GLY A 52 -9.85 -9.91 -23.91
CA GLY A 52 -8.49 -10.26 -23.50
C GLY A 52 -7.61 -10.84 -24.62
N ARG A 53 -8.09 -10.85 -25.89
CA ARG A 53 -7.35 -11.34 -27.05
C ARG A 53 -6.56 -10.20 -27.69
N TYR A 54 -5.51 -9.76 -26.98
CA TYR A 54 -4.80 -8.53 -27.33
C TYR A 54 -4.00 -8.61 -28.62
N ASP A 55 -3.36 -9.74 -28.92
CA ASP A 55 -2.59 -9.92 -30.16
C ASP A 55 -3.51 -9.88 -31.39
N GLU A 56 -4.68 -10.55 -31.32
CA GLU A 56 -5.72 -10.47 -32.36
C GLU A 56 -6.25 -9.04 -32.51
N ALA A 57 -6.42 -8.32 -31.39
CA ALA A 57 -6.86 -6.92 -31.43
C ALA A 57 -5.84 -6.02 -32.16
N ILE A 58 -4.54 -6.18 -31.90
CA ILE A 58 -3.47 -5.44 -32.59
C ILE A 58 -3.49 -5.74 -34.08
N GLU A 59 -3.60 -7.02 -34.48
CA GLU A 59 -3.64 -7.42 -35.88
C GLU A 59 -4.82 -6.78 -36.62
N LEU A 60 -6.03 -6.91 -36.07
CA LEU A 60 -7.26 -6.38 -36.68
C LEU A 60 -7.22 -4.84 -36.80
N ILE A 61 -6.78 -4.13 -35.76
CA ILE A 61 -6.68 -2.66 -35.76
C ILE A 61 -5.57 -2.22 -36.74
N SER A 62 -4.46 -2.93 -36.81
CA SER A 62 -3.37 -2.64 -37.75
C SER A 62 -3.84 -2.79 -39.21
N ARG A 63 -4.67 -3.80 -39.49
CA ARG A 63 -5.31 -3.97 -40.80
C ARG A 63 -6.27 -2.82 -41.10
N ALA A 64 -7.07 -2.39 -40.10
CA ALA A 64 -7.96 -1.24 -40.29
C ALA A 64 -7.14 0.03 -40.62
N ILE A 65 -6.04 0.30 -39.90
CA ILE A 65 -5.10 1.41 -40.17
C ILE A 65 -4.49 1.28 -41.59
N ALA A 66 -4.15 0.10 -42.03
CA ALA A 66 -3.59 -0.11 -43.36
C ALA A 66 -4.58 0.24 -44.48
N GLN A 67 -5.89 0.03 -44.27
CA GLN A 67 -6.95 0.40 -45.20
C GLN A 67 -7.24 1.91 -45.19
N ASP A 68 -7.28 2.53 -44.00
CA ASP A 68 -7.44 3.98 -43.89
C ASP A 68 -6.59 4.52 -42.73
N ARG A 69 -5.46 5.17 -43.08
CA ARG A 69 -4.50 5.75 -42.13
C ARG A 69 -4.94 7.07 -41.54
N ARG A 70 -6.05 7.66 -42.01
CA ARG A 70 -6.50 9.02 -41.65
C ARG A 70 -7.53 9.03 -40.54
N VAL A 71 -7.89 7.87 -39.99
CA VAL A 71 -8.90 7.74 -38.95
C VAL A 71 -8.22 7.77 -37.57
N PRO A 72 -8.31 8.89 -36.81
CA PRO A 72 -7.64 9.02 -35.50
C PRO A 72 -8.09 7.95 -34.50
N GLN A 73 -9.35 7.53 -34.58
CA GLN A 73 -9.96 6.52 -33.70
C GLN A 73 -9.22 5.17 -33.76
N PHE A 74 -8.71 4.77 -34.94
CA PHE A 74 -7.98 3.50 -35.07
C PHE A 74 -6.66 3.55 -34.31
N HIS A 75 -5.90 4.64 -34.46
CA HIS A 75 -4.65 4.85 -33.74
C HIS A 75 -4.88 4.97 -32.23
N ASN A 76 -5.93 5.67 -31.81
CA ASN A 76 -6.29 5.76 -30.40
C ASN A 76 -6.64 4.39 -29.82
N THR A 77 -7.42 3.57 -30.54
CA THR A 77 -7.78 2.22 -30.09
C THR A 77 -6.55 1.30 -30.01
N LEU A 78 -5.62 1.39 -30.96
CA LEU A 78 -4.34 0.68 -30.90
C LEU A 78 -3.57 1.06 -29.62
N GLY A 79 -3.50 2.36 -29.31
CA GLY A 79 -2.89 2.85 -28.08
C GLY A 79 -3.56 2.29 -26.81
N VAL A 80 -4.88 2.16 -26.80
CA VAL A 80 -5.63 1.54 -25.67
C VAL A 80 -5.23 0.08 -25.47
N VAL A 81 -5.12 -0.71 -26.55
CA VAL A 81 -4.69 -2.11 -26.49
C VAL A 81 -3.27 -2.23 -25.96
N LEU A 82 -2.35 -1.44 -26.53
CA LEU A 82 -0.93 -1.43 -26.13
C LEU A 82 -0.76 -1.04 -24.64
N ARG A 83 -1.48 -0.01 -24.18
CA ARG A 83 -1.50 0.37 -22.78
C ARG A 83 -2.00 -0.76 -21.87
N THR A 84 -3.04 -1.47 -22.27
CA THR A 84 -3.59 -2.58 -21.49
C THR A 84 -2.58 -3.73 -21.37
N MET A 85 -1.71 -3.91 -22.36
CA MET A 85 -0.58 -4.85 -22.33
C MET A 85 0.64 -4.34 -21.55
N GLY A 86 0.58 -3.12 -21.00
CA GLY A 86 1.71 -2.49 -20.31
C GLY A 86 2.78 -1.88 -21.23
N LYS A 87 2.57 -1.86 -22.55
CA LYS A 87 3.47 -1.29 -23.57
C LYS A 87 3.28 0.22 -23.67
N LEU A 88 3.67 0.94 -22.60
CA LEU A 88 3.30 2.36 -22.42
C LEU A 88 3.91 3.29 -23.48
N GLU A 89 5.16 3.06 -23.90
CA GLU A 89 5.82 3.91 -24.92
C GLU A 89 5.19 3.72 -26.31
N GLU A 90 4.89 2.48 -26.69
CA GLU A 90 4.18 2.17 -27.93
C GLU A 90 2.76 2.76 -27.92
N ALA A 91 2.09 2.74 -26.76
CA ALA A 91 0.78 3.34 -26.59
C ALA A 91 0.83 4.86 -26.80
N LEU A 92 1.83 5.55 -26.21
CA LEU A 92 2.03 6.99 -26.43
C LEU A 92 2.23 7.31 -27.90
N ALA A 93 3.08 6.56 -28.60
CA ALA A 93 3.30 6.77 -30.04
C ALA A 93 2.00 6.61 -30.86
N ALA A 94 1.16 5.64 -30.51
CA ALA A 94 -0.13 5.43 -31.18
C ALA A 94 -1.10 6.60 -30.89
N TYR A 95 -1.18 7.11 -29.66
CA TYR A 95 -2.00 8.28 -29.33
C TYR A 95 -1.50 9.55 -30.03
N GLU A 96 -0.17 9.73 -30.10
CA GLU A 96 0.43 10.86 -30.83
C GLU A 96 0.11 10.83 -32.32
N GLN A 97 0.06 9.64 -32.95
CA GLN A 97 -0.41 9.50 -34.32
C GLN A 97 -1.89 9.93 -34.47
N ALA A 98 -2.75 9.58 -33.51
CA ALA A 98 -4.13 10.05 -33.50
C ALA A 98 -4.21 11.59 -33.42
N LEU A 99 -3.35 12.22 -32.61
CA LEU A 99 -3.27 13.69 -32.45
C LEU A 99 -2.65 14.40 -33.66
N LEU A 100 -1.77 13.75 -34.40
CA LEU A 100 -1.26 14.30 -35.67
C LEU A 100 -2.37 14.39 -36.73
N LEU A 101 -3.37 13.51 -36.67
CA LEU A 101 -4.52 13.51 -37.57
C LEU A 101 -5.62 14.46 -37.10
N ASP A 102 -5.82 14.55 -35.78
CA ASP A 102 -6.79 15.45 -35.14
C ASP A 102 -6.21 15.96 -33.82
N GLY A 103 -5.60 17.15 -33.85
CA GLY A 103 -5.00 17.79 -32.69
C GLY A 103 -5.97 18.12 -31.56
N GLY A 104 -7.29 18.17 -31.85
CA GLY A 104 -8.35 18.37 -30.86
C GLY A 104 -8.98 17.09 -30.33
N TYR A 105 -8.44 15.93 -30.67
CA TYR A 105 -9.04 14.64 -30.27
C TYR A 105 -8.92 14.41 -28.76
N ALA A 106 -9.93 14.85 -28.03
CA ALA A 106 -9.96 14.88 -26.56
C ALA A 106 -9.70 13.50 -25.92
N GLU A 107 -10.15 12.41 -26.57
CA GLU A 107 -9.95 11.04 -26.05
C GLU A 107 -8.47 10.64 -26.05
N ALA A 108 -7.73 10.98 -27.10
CA ALA A 108 -6.30 10.69 -27.16
C ALA A 108 -5.53 11.50 -26.09
N HIS A 109 -5.87 12.78 -25.90
CA HIS A 109 -5.28 13.57 -24.80
C HIS A 109 -5.57 12.97 -23.44
N HIS A 110 -6.82 12.52 -23.18
CA HIS A 110 -7.18 11.85 -21.93
C HIS A 110 -6.38 10.56 -21.72
N ASN A 111 -6.22 9.75 -22.76
CA ASN A 111 -5.46 8.52 -22.72
C ASN A 111 -3.95 8.75 -22.48
N ILE A 112 -3.36 9.79 -23.07
CA ILE A 112 -1.98 10.22 -22.78
C ILE A 112 -1.87 10.65 -21.31
N GLY A 113 -2.84 11.41 -20.80
CA GLY A 113 -2.92 11.77 -19.38
C GLY A 113 -2.92 10.55 -18.46
N ASN A 114 -3.70 9.51 -18.82
CA ASN A 114 -3.70 8.24 -18.10
C ASN A 114 -2.33 7.55 -18.13
N VAL A 115 -1.62 7.55 -19.26
CA VAL A 115 -0.26 6.98 -19.33
C VAL A 115 0.69 7.76 -18.43
N PHE A 116 0.69 9.07 -18.47
CA PHE A 116 1.51 9.91 -17.58
C PHE A 116 1.19 9.65 -16.10
N PHE A 117 -0.08 9.47 -15.76
CA PHE A 117 -0.48 9.10 -14.40
C PHE A 117 0.14 7.76 -13.97
N TRP A 118 0.10 6.72 -14.82
CA TRP A 118 0.73 5.43 -14.54
C TRP A 118 2.26 5.51 -14.42
N GLN A 119 2.89 6.41 -15.19
CA GLN A 119 4.31 6.73 -15.08
C GLN A 119 4.66 7.60 -13.86
N ARG A 120 3.67 7.92 -12.99
CA ARG A 120 3.80 8.84 -11.84
C ARG A 120 4.19 10.27 -12.23
N ARG A 121 3.99 10.66 -13.48
CA ARG A 121 4.19 12.02 -14.01
C ARG A 121 2.91 12.83 -13.81
N TYR A 122 2.52 13.04 -12.55
CA TYR A 122 1.19 13.56 -12.20
C TYR A 122 0.95 14.97 -12.72
N ALA A 123 1.96 15.86 -12.70
CA ALA A 123 1.84 17.21 -13.25
C ALA A 123 1.51 17.17 -14.75
N ALA A 124 2.24 16.37 -15.53
CA ALA A 124 1.96 16.21 -16.96
C ALA A 124 0.57 15.58 -17.22
N ALA A 125 0.12 14.67 -16.34
CA ALA A 125 -1.23 14.14 -16.42
C ALA A 125 -2.29 15.23 -16.22
N VAL A 126 -2.13 16.08 -15.19
CA VAL A 126 -3.03 17.23 -14.92
C VAL A 126 -3.10 18.18 -16.12
N GLU A 127 -1.96 18.50 -16.75
CA GLU A 127 -1.93 19.34 -17.97
C GLU A 127 -2.78 18.72 -19.08
N LYS A 128 -2.63 17.42 -19.34
CA LYS A 128 -3.42 16.73 -20.37
C LYS A 128 -4.92 16.69 -20.04
N TYR A 129 -5.29 16.42 -18.77
CA TYR A 129 -6.70 16.45 -18.37
C TYR A 129 -7.30 17.86 -18.44
N ASN A 130 -6.53 18.91 -18.08
CA ASN A 130 -6.99 20.29 -18.22
C ASN A 130 -7.21 20.67 -19.70
N LEU A 131 -6.37 20.18 -20.61
CA LEU A 131 -6.59 20.35 -22.04
C LEU A 131 -7.89 19.65 -22.49
N VAL A 132 -8.14 18.42 -22.04
CA VAL A 132 -9.41 17.71 -22.32
C VAL A 132 -10.61 18.52 -21.82
N ILE A 133 -10.54 19.07 -20.60
CA ILE A 133 -11.61 19.91 -20.01
C ILE A 133 -11.85 21.17 -20.85
N SER A 134 -10.80 21.76 -21.41
CA SER A 134 -10.94 22.95 -22.30
C SER A 134 -11.54 22.60 -23.64
N LEU A 135 -11.26 21.42 -24.20
CA LEU A 135 -11.80 20.95 -25.48
C LEU A 135 -13.25 20.44 -25.35
N ASP A 136 -13.53 19.75 -24.24
CA ASP A 136 -14.84 19.17 -23.93
C ASP A 136 -15.19 19.37 -22.44
N PRO A 137 -15.80 20.53 -22.09
CA PRO A 137 -16.18 20.84 -20.70
C PRO A 137 -17.24 19.91 -20.10
N GLN A 138 -17.91 19.09 -20.92
CA GLN A 138 -18.91 18.11 -20.46
C GLN A 138 -18.30 16.76 -20.12
N ARG A 139 -17.01 16.55 -20.37
CA ARG A 139 -16.33 15.27 -20.14
C ARG A 139 -15.94 15.11 -18.67
N ILE A 140 -16.91 14.71 -17.86
CA ILE A 140 -16.78 14.59 -16.41
C ILE A 140 -15.64 13.66 -15.96
N GLU A 141 -15.30 12.63 -16.76
CA GLU A 141 -14.21 11.71 -16.46
C GLU A 141 -12.85 12.44 -16.41
N ALA A 142 -12.66 13.50 -17.21
CA ALA A 142 -11.42 14.28 -17.20
C ALA A 142 -11.26 15.08 -15.91
N TYR A 143 -12.35 15.63 -15.37
CA TYR A 143 -12.33 16.32 -14.07
C TYR A 143 -11.99 15.34 -12.94
N ASN A 144 -12.61 14.16 -12.93
CA ASN A 144 -12.33 13.15 -11.90
C ASN A 144 -10.88 12.62 -11.99
N SER A 145 -10.39 12.38 -13.22
CA SER A 145 -8.99 11.96 -13.44
C SER A 145 -8.00 13.05 -13.02
N SER A 146 -8.32 14.33 -13.29
CA SER A 146 -7.55 15.48 -12.83
C SER A 146 -7.53 15.57 -11.31
N ALA A 147 -8.68 15.37 -10.64
CA ALA A 147 -8.77 15.35 -9.18
C ALA A 147 -7.87 14.28 -8.55
N ILE A 148 -7.86 13.08 -9.12
CA ILE A 148 -6.99 12.00 -8.66
C ILE A 148 -5.51 12.37 -8.84
N ALA A 149 -5.13 12.94 -9.99
CA ALA A 149 -3.74 13.34 -10.24
C ALA A 149 -3.29 14.49 -9.31
N LEU A 150 -4.14 15.48 -9.05
CA LEU A 150 -3.92 16.57 -8.10
C LEU A 150 -3.76 16.04 -6.66
N GLN A 151 -4.52 15.02 -6.27
CA GLN A 151 -4.37 14.35 -4.98
C GLN A 151 -2.95 13.79 -4.79
N TYR A 152 -2.38 13.16 -5.84
CA TYR A 152 -1.01 12.63 -5.80
C TYR A 152 0.08 13.72 -5.82
N LEU A 153 -0.25 14.92 -6.29
CA LEU A 153 0.61 16.12 -6.18
C LEU A 153 0.54 16.78 -4.79
N GLY A 154 -0.44 16.40 -3.96
CA GLY A 154 -0.71 17.05 -2.67
C GLY A 154 -1.55 18.32 -2.80
N GLU A 155 -2.06 18.63 -3.99
CA GLU A 155 -2.89 19.81 -4.29
C GLU A 155 -4.36 19.52 -3.93
N TYR A 156 -4.62 19.26 -2.66
CA TYR A 156 -5.91 18.74 -2.19
C TYR A 156 -7.08 19.70 -2.41
N ASP A 157 -6.88 21.03 -2.25
CA ASP A 157 -7.97 21.99 -2.44
C ASP A 157 -8.40 22.06 -3.90
N ALA A 158 -7.44 22.07 -4.82
CA ALA A 158 -7.73 22.01 -6.25
C ALA A 158 -8.42 20.67 -6.63
N ALA A 159 -7.99 19.57 -6.04
CA ALA A 159 -8.60 18.26 -6.26
C ALA A 159 -10.07 18.21 -5.77
N ILE A 160 -10.36 18.76 -4.59
CA ILE A 160 -11.72 18.88 -4.05
C ILE A 160 -12.60 19.71 -5.00
N GLU A 161 -12.08 20.82 -5.51
CA GLU A 161 -12.83 21.67 -6.42
C GLU A 161 -13.18 20.94 -7.73
N ARG A 162 -12.25 20.14 -8.28
CA ARG A 162 -12.55 19.26 -9.43
C ARG A 162 -13.67 18.27 -9.13
N CYS A 163 -13.65 17.62 -7.98
CA CYS A 163 -14.73 16.70 -7.58
C CYS A 163 -16.07 17.43 -7.44
N ARG A 164 -16.08 18.64 -6.87
CA ARG A 164 -17.30 19.47 -6.76
C ARG A 164 -17.85 19.82 -8.14
N GLN A 165 -17.01 20.19 -9.10
CA GLN A 165 -17.41 20.47 -10.48
C GLN A 165 -18.07 19.24 -11.13
N VAL A 166 -17.53 18.03 -10.90
CA VAL A 166 -18.17 16.78 -11.35
C VAL A 166 -19.54 16.61 -10.73
N LEU A 167 -19.64 16.76 -9.40
CA LEU A 167 -20.89 16.52 -8.66
C LEU A 167 -21.96 17.59 -8.91
N LEU A 168 -21.58 18.79 -9.35
CA LEU A 168 -22.51 19.81 -9.84
C LEU A 168 -23.12 19.43 -11.19
N GLN A 169 -22.32 18.86 -12.10
CA GLN A 169 -22.80 18.42 -13.42
C GLN A 169 -23.56 17.09 -13.33
N LYS A 170 -23.09 16.16 -12.48
CA LYS A 170 -23.67 14.83 -12.30
C LYS A 170 -23.68 14.44 -10.83
N PRO A 171 -24.72 14.79 -10.08
CA PRO A 171 -24.84 14.51 -8.65
C PRO A 171 -24.82 13.02 -8.29
N GLU A 172 -25.11 12.14 -9.25
CA GLU A 172 -25.19 10.68 -9.10
C GLU A 172 -23.92 9.96 -9.59
N TYR A 173 -22.76 10.65 -9.58
CA TYR A 173 -21.52 10.04 -10.02
C TYR A 173 -20.75 9.45 -8.81
N ALA A 174 -20.94 8.15 -8.57
CA ALA A 174 -20.38 7.44 -7.42
C ALA A 174 -18.85 7.53 -7.34
N GLU A 175 -18.16 7.50 -8.48
CA GLU A 175 -16.71 7.59 -8.57
C GLU A 175 -16.20 8.95 -8.05
N ALA A 176 -16.88 10.05 -8.33
CA ALA A 176 -16.50 11.37 -7.80
C ALA A 176 -16.72 11.47 -6.29
N CYS A 177 -17.81 10.87 -5.76
CA CYS A 177 -18.02 10.81 -4.32
C CYS A 177 -16.90 10.02 -3.63
N ASN A 178 -16.50 8.87 -4.18
CA ASN A 178 -15.37 8.08 -3.66
C ASN A 178 -14.03 8.84 -3.77
N THR A 179 -13.77 9.51 -4.88
CA THR A 179 -12.56 10.33 -5.07
C THR A 179 -12.51 11.49 -4.07
N LEU A 180 -13.62 12.24 -3.92
CA LEU A 180 -13.73 13.32 -2.95
C LEU A 180 -13.45 12.82 -1.53
N ALA A 181 -14.06 11.71 -1.14
CA ALA A 181 -13.85 11.10 0.17
C ALA A 181 -12.37 10.71 0.40
N SER A 182 -11.73 10.14 -0.61
CA SER A 182 -10.30 9.79 -0.54
C SER A 182 -9.40 11.03 -0.33
N ILE A 183 -9.72 12.16 -0.99
CA ILE A 183 -9.01 13.42 -0.81
C ILE A 183 -9.25 14.00 0.59
N LEU A 184 -10.49 13.92 1.09
CA LEU A 184 -10.85 14.37 2.44
C LEU A 184 -10.09 13.58 3.52
N VAL A 185 -9.92 12.26 3.35
CA VAL A 185 -9.05 11.44 4.23
C VAL A 185 -7.63 11.99 4.25
N LYS A 186 -7.06 12.33 3.08
CA LYS A 186 -5.72 12.93 3.02
C LYS A 186 -5.65 14.26 3.77
N LYS A 187 -6.71 15.06 3.77
CA LYS A 187 -6.81 16.29 4.57
C LYS A 187 -7.11 16.07 6.06
N GLY A 188 -7.32 14.84 6.52
CA GLY A 188 -7.70 14.54 7.89
C GLY A 188 -9.20 14.74 8.20
N LEU A 189 -10.03 15.02 7.20
CA LEU A 189 -11.47 15.29 7.34
C LEU A 189 -12.28 13.99 7.27
N TYR A 190 -12.06 13.11 8.22
CA TYR A 190 -12.59 11.74 8.21
C TYR A 190 -14.12 11.66 8.30
N VAL A 191 -14.77 12.59 9.03
CA VAL A 191 -16.25 12.60 9.15
C VAL A 191 -16.89 12.84 7.78
N GLU A 192 -16.47 13.91 7.09
CA GLU A 192 -16.94 14.23 5.74
C GLU A 192 -16.57 13.13 4.72
N ALA A 193 -15.40 12.53 4.88
CA ALA A 193 -14.96 11.43 4.01
C ALA A 193 -15.90 10.22 4.14
N ILE A 194 -16.23 9.79 5.35
CA ILE A 194 -17.13 8.67 5.62
C ILE A 194 -18.53 8.93 5.02
N GLU A 195 -19.05 10.17 5.13
CA GLU A 195 -20.33 10.55 4.53
C GLU A 195 -20.28 10.42 2.99
N ASN A 196 -19.21 10.91 2.35
CA ASN A 196 -19.06 10.83 0.91
C ASN A 196 -18.86 9.38 0.42
N TYR A 197 -18.12 8.53 1.14
CA TYR A 197 -18.05 7.10 0.82
C TYR A 197 -19.43 6.44 0.92
N ARG A 198 -20.21 6.71 1.97
CA ARG A 198 -21.57 6.18 2.10
C ARG A 198 -22.47 6.65 0.96
N ARG A 199 -22.34 7.91 0.54
CA ARG A 199 -23.06 8.41 -0.64
C ARG A 199 -22.66 7.66 -1.91
N ALA A 200 -21.35 7.39 -2.13
CA ALA A 200 -20.91 6.58 -3.26
C ALA A 200 -21.54 5.19 -3.26
N LEU A 201 -21.68 4.56 -2.07
CA LEU A 201 -22.30 3.24 -1.91
C LEU A 201 -23.82 3.25 -2.05
N GLN A 202 -24.51 4.34 -1.69
CA GLN A 202 -25.93 4.53 -1.99
C GLN A 202 -26.19 4.57 -3.51
N LEU A 203 -25.27 5.17 -4.27
CA LEU A 203 -25.35 5.27 -5.72
C LEU A 203 -24.92 3.95 -6.42
N LYS A 204 -23.97 3.23 -5.86
CA LYS A 204 -23.42 2.00 -6.41
C LYS A 204 -23.07 1.03 -5.28
N ALA A 205 -24.03 0.19 -4.91
CA ALA A 205 -23.95 -0.69 -3.74
C ALA A 205 -22.89 -1.80 -3.82
N ASP A 206 -22.40 -2.12 -5.02
CA ASP A 206 -21.37 -3.14 -5.24
C ASP A 206 -19.99 -2.54 -5.53
N TYR A 207 -19.76 -1.26 -5.18
CA TYR A 207 -18.51 -0.55 -5.43
C TYR A 207 -17.41 -0.97 -4.43
N ALA A 208 -16.71 -2.06 -4.76
CA ALA A 208 -15.75 -2.71 -3.87
C ALA A 208 -14.64 -1.77 -3.36
N GLU A 209 -14.12 -0.85 -4.20
CA GLU A 209 -13.11 0.12 -3.79
C GLU A 209 -13.66 1.13 -2.77
N ALA A 210 -14.91 1.58 -2.95
CA ALA A 210 -15.53 2.52 -2.00
C ALA A 210 -15.79 1.85 -0.65
N HIS A 211 -16.26 0.60 -0.62
CA HIS A 211 -16.36 -0.20 0.60
C HIS A 211 -15.01 -0.33 1.31
N CYS A 212 -13.97 -0.73 0.57
CA CYS A 212 -12.62 -0.89 1.12
C CYS A 212 -12.09 0.42 1.73
N ASN A 213 -12.26 1.54 1.01
CA ASN A 213 -11.84 2.86 1.46
C ASN A 213 -12.65 3.33 2.70
N LEU A 214 -13.95 3.10 2.71
CA LEU A 214 -14.82 3.34 3.88
C LEU A 214 -14.34 2.52 5.08
N GLY A 215 -14.06 1.23 4.86
CA GLY A 215 -13.54 0.34 5.89
C GLY A 215 -12.25 0.88 6.52
N MET A 216 -11.29 1.32 5.71
CA MET A 216 -10.05 1.92 6.20
C MET A 216 -10.30 3.22 6.98
N ALA A 217 -11.20 4.09 6.51
CA ALA A 217 -11.54 5.33 7.22
C ALA A 217 -12.23 5.06 8.56
N LEU A 218 -13.10 4.07 8.63
CA LEU A 218 -13.76 3.63 9.85
C LEU A 218 -12.78 3.03 10.86
N LEU A 219 -11.87 2.15 10.41
CA LEU A 219 -10.80 1.57 11.24
C LEU A 219 -9.87 2.65 11.79
N SER A 220 -9.47 3.63 10.95
CA SER A 220 -8.69 4.79 11.39
C SER A 220 -9.39 5.56 12.51
N SER A 221 -10.72 5.66 12.44
CA SER A 221 -11.55 6.38 13.40
C SER A 221 -11.95 5.53 14.63
N GLY A 222 -11.41 4.31 14.78
CA GLY A 222 -11.72 3.40 15.88
C GLY A 222 -13.08 2.66 15.79
N ARG A 223 -13.79 2.79 14.68
CA ARG A 223 -15.07 2.11 14.43
C ARG A 223 -14.81 0.71 13.85
N PHE A 224 -14.27 -0.18 14.67
CA PHE A 224 -13.72 -1.46 14.23
C PHE A 224 -14.77 -2.41 13.65
N GLU A 225 -15.91 -2.55 14.28
CA GLU A 225 -16.95 -3.49 13.85
C GLU A 225 -17.46 -3.17 12.42
N GLU A 226 -17.87 -1.91 12.21
CA GLU A 226 -18.26 -1.45 10.87
C GLU A 226 -17.07 -1.49 9.90
N GLY A 227 -15.90 -1.05 10.38
CA GLY A 227 -14.68 -0.97 9.57
C GLY A 227 -14.24 -2.33 9.03
N TRP A 228 -14.29 -3.39 9.83
CA TRP A 228 -13.98 -4.75 9.36
C TRP A 228 -14.99 -5.26 8.34
N ALA A 229 -16.28 -5.00 8.56
CA ALA A 229 -17.33 -5.42 7.63
C ALA A 229 -17.12 -4.79 6.24
N GLU A 230 -16.83 -3.50 6.21
CA GLU A 230 -16.55 -2.77 4.98
C GLU A 230 -15.19 -3.17 4.35
N TYR A 231 -14.16 -3.35 5.17
CA TYR A 231 -12.82 -3.73 4.70
C TYR A 231 -12.77 -5.13 4.09
N ALA A 232 -13.69 -6.02 4.45
CA ALA A 232 -13.81 -7.36 3.85
C ALA A 232 -14.05 -7.31 2.32
N TRP A 233 -14.62 -6.23 1.80
CA TRP A 233 -14.81 -6.04 0.37
C TRP A 233 -13.51 -5.92 -0.44
N ARG A 234 -12.36 -5.72 0.22
CA ARG A 234 -11.05 -5.77 -0.43
C ARG A 234 -10.84 -7.07 -1.22
N LEU A 235 -11.43 -8.18 -0.75
CA LEU A 235 -11.38 -9.49 -1.43
C LEU A 235 -12.07 -9.50 -2.80
N LYS A 236 -12.97 -8.53 -3.07
CA LYS A 236 -13.63 -8.36 -4.36
C LYS A 236 -12.85 -7.45 -5.31
N THR A 237 -11.86 -6.72 -4.82
CA THR A 237 -10.99 -5.87 -5.66
C THR A 237 -9.98 -6.72 -6.45
N ASP A 238 -9.47 -6.16 -7.56
CA ASP A 238 -8.47 -6.86 -8.38
C ASP A 238 -7.16 -7.13 -7.64
N ARG A 239 -6.84 -6.31 -6.63
CA ARG A 239 -5.63 -6.48 -5.81
C ARG A 239 -5.62 -7.80 -5.04
N ALA A 240 -6.77 -8.32 -4.67
CA ALA A 240 -6.93 -9.58 -3.96
C ALA A 240 -7.33 -10.75 -4.89
N ALA A 241 -7.20 -10.59 -6.21
CA ALA A 241 -7.57 -11.64 -7.17
C ALA A 241 -6.87 -12.98 -6.89
N TYR A 242 -5.62 -12.94 -6.42
CA TYR A 242 -4.83 -14.12 -6.05
C TYR A 242 -5.40 -14.92 -4.86
N LEU A 243 -6.25 -14.30 -4.04
CA LEU A 243 -6.93 -14.97 -2.91
C LEU A 243 -8.23 -15.67 -3.33
N ARG A 244 -8.74 -15.40 -4.53
CA ARG A 244 -9.99 -15.97 -5.05
C ARG A 244 -9.77 -17.36 -5.66
N GLY A 245 -10.82 -18.16 -5.71
CA GLY A 245 -10.83 -19.44 -6.43
C GLY A 245 -10.12 -20.59 -5.70
N HIS A 246 -9.86 -20.48 -4.41
CA HIS A 246 -9.36 -21.62 -3.64
C HIS A 246 -10.43 -22.73 -3.59
N PRO A 247 -10.07 -24.03 -3.78
CA PRO A 247 -11.04 -25.12 -3.88
C PRO A 247 -11.78 -25.43 -2.56
N SER A 248 -11.17 -25.19 -1.39
CA SER A 248 -11.86 -25.38 -0.11
C SER A 248 -12.75 -24.19 0.23
N PRO A 249 -13.84 -24.38 0.99
CA PRO A 249 -14.70 -23.28 1.42
C PRO A 249 -13.98 -22.31 2.35
N CYS A 250 -14.44 -21.05 2.35
CA CYS A 250 -13.94 -20.04 3.28
C CYS A 250 -14.39 -20.39 4.71
N TRP A 251 -13.47 -20.30 5.67
CA TRP A 251 -13.76 -20.53 7.08
C TRP A 251 -14.58 -19.37 7.67
N ASP A 252 -15.58 -19.69 8.47
CA ASP A 252 -16.53 -18.74 9.05
C ASP A 252 -16.28 -18.41 10.53
N GLY A 253 -15.25 -19.01 11.15
CA GLY A 253 -14.95 -18.85 12.57
C GLY A 253 -15.47 -19.99 13.45
N SER A 254 -16.17 -20.97 12.89
CA SER A 254 -16.66 -22.13 13.64
C SER A 254 -15.53 -23.06 14.08
N CYS A 255 -15.83 -23.92 15.09
CA CYS A 255 -14.93 -24.99 15.50
C CYS A 255 -14.64 -25.93 14.32
N PHE A 256 -13.36 -26.30 14.12
CA PHE A 256 -12.90 -27.15 13.03
C PHE A 256 -12.08 -28.35 13.53
N ALA A 257 -12.42 -28.88 14.71
CA ALA A 257 -11.74 -30.02 15.30
C ALA A 257 -11.64 -31.21 14.33
N GLY A 258 -10.44 -31.79 14.21
CA GLY A 258 -10.12 -32.89 13.30
C GLY A 258 -9.97 -32.49 11.83
N LYS A 259 -10.06 -31.20 11.50
CA LYS A 259 -9.95 -30.67 10.14
C LYS A 259 -8.71 -29.79 9.99
N ARG A 260 -8.36 -29.48 8.73
CA ARG A 260 -7.21 -28.65 8.35
C ARG A 260 -7.69 -27.30 7.83
N LEU A 261 -7.24 -26.23 8.46
CA LEU A 261 -7.49 -24.85 8.05
C LEU A 261 -6.23 -24.25 7.44
N LEU A 262 -6.32 -23.78 6.20
CA LEU A 262 -5.28 -23.01 5.56
C LEU A 262 -5.48 -21.52 5.83
N VAL A 263 -4.57 -20.91 6.57
CA VAL A 263 -4.50 -19.45 6.73
C VAL A 263 -3.60 -18.91 5.60
N ARG A 264 -4.18 -18.14 4.71
CA ARG A 264 -3.49 -17.65 3.52
C ARG A 264 -2.78 -16.33 3.80
N HIS A 265 -1.53 -16.22 3.34
CA HIS A 265 -0.81 -14.96 3.45
C HIS A 265 -1.55 -13.85 2.69
N GLU A 266 -1.48 -12.62 3.20
CA GLU A 266 -2.14 -11.48 2.57
C GLU A 266 -1.29 -10.22 2.73
N GLN A 267 -1.21 -9.41 1.67
CA GLN A 267 -0.51 -8.12 1.63
C GLN A 267 1.01 -8.23 1.92
N GLY A 268 1.58 -7.28 2.70
CA GLY A 268 3.00 -7.17 2.94
C GLY A 268 3.52 -7.98 4.12
N PHE A 269 4.84 -8.00 4.31
CA PHE A 269 5.47 -8.67 5.44
C PHE A 269 5.00 -8.11 6.79
N GLY A 270 4.80 -6.79 6.88
CA GLY A 270 4.31 -6.14 8.10
C GLY A 270 2.92 -6.62 8.50
N ASP A 271 2.04 -6.80 7.52
CA ASP A 271 0.69 -7.34 7.73
C ASP A 271 0.76 -8.76 8.29
N ASN A 272 1.59 -9.62 7.71
CA ASN A 272 1.75 -10.99 8.18
C ASN A 272 2.32 -11.03 9.61
N ILE A 273 3.33 -10.21 9.92
CA ILE A 273 3.89 -10.11 11.29
C ILE A 273 2.83 -9.58 12.27
N GLN A 274 2.03 -8.59 11.88
CA GLN A 274 1.01 -8.04 12.77
C GLN A 274 -0.09 -9.06 13.05
N PHE A 275 -0.63 -9.69 12.01
CA PHE A 275 -1.84 -10.52 12.14
C PHE A 275 -1.57 -11.98 12.54
N MET A 276 -0.32 -12.47 12.50
CA MET A 276 0.01 -13.78 13.07
C MET A 276 -0.36 -13.89 14.56
N ARG A 277 -0.51 -12.78 15.29
CA ARG A 277 -0.98 -12.75 16.68
C ARG A 277 -2.35 -13.40 16.90
N TYR A 278 -3.18 -13.50 15.84
CA TYR A 278 -4.48 -14.16 15.90
C TYR A 278 -4.42 -15.67 15.83
N LEU A 279 -3.32 -16.25 15.32
CA LEU A 279 -3.19 -17.69 15.10
C LEU A 279 -3.34 -18.53 16.38
N PRO A 280 -2.83 -18.11 17.56
CA PRO A 280 -3.11 -18.81 18.81
C PRO A 280 -4.61 -18.83 19.18
N MET A 281 -5.39 -17.82 18.79
CA MET A 281 -6.84 -17.79 18.99
C MET A 281 -7.53 -18.79 18.05
N VAL A 282 -7.14 -18.80 16.78
CA VAL A 282 -7.61 -19.77 15.79
C VAL A 282 -7.32 -21.21 16.22
N ARG A 283 -6.09 -21.46 16.67
CA ARG A 283 -5.67 -22.81 17.13
C ARG A 283 -6.53 -23.34 18.28
N ARG A 284 -6.99 -22.46 19.17
CA ARG A 284 -7.90 -22.85 20.28
C ARG A 284 -9.29 -23.31 19.83
N LEU A 285 -9.70 -23.00 18.60
CA LEU A 285 -10.96 -23.48 18.01
C LEU A 285 -10.86 -24.91 17.45
N GLY A 286 -9.68 -25.55 17.58
CA GLY A 286 -9.43 -26.95 17.25
C GLY A 286 -8.84 -27.15 15.85
N GLY A 287 -8.58 -28.42 15.50
CA GLY A 287 -8.04 -28.80 14.20
C GLY A 287 -6.55 -28.46 14.00
N THR A 288 -6.08 -28.56 12.77
CA THR A 288 -4.71 -28.27 12.33
C THR A 288 -4.66 -26.94 11.61
N VAL A 289 -3.83 -26.02 12.08
CA VAL A 289 -3.62 -24.69 11.45
C VAL A 289 -2.39 -24.76 10.56
N CYS A 290 -2.62 -24.65 9.25
CA CYS A 290 -1.59 -24.57 8.22
C CYS A 290 -1.50 -23.13 7.76
N CYS A 291 -0.30 -22.52 7.72
CA CYS A 291 -0.12 -21.15 7.30
C CYS A 291 0.69 -21.06 6.01
N GLU A 292 0.17 -20.36 4.99
CA GLU A 292 0.98 -19.89 3.88
C GLU A 292 1.99 -18.86 4.39
N VAL A 293 3.26 -19.07 4.10
CA VAL A 293 4.34 -18.21 4.56
C VAL A 293 5.27 -17.83 3.42
N LEU A 294 5.53 -16.53 3.28
CA LEU A 294 6.54 -16.06 2.35
C LEU A 294 7.94 -16.36 2.88
N ARG A 295 8.84 -16.83 2.04
CA ARG A 295 10.20 -17.27 2.40
C ARG A 295 10.94 -16.36 3.38
N PRO A 296 10.94 -15.01 3.26
CA PRO A 296 11.63 -14.14 4.23
C PRO A 296 11.05 -14.18 5.66
N LEU A 297 9.81 -14.68 5.83
CA LEU A 297 9.13 -14.80 7.12
C LEU A 297 9.16 -16.23 7.67
N ALA A 298 9.59 -17.23 6.88
CA ALA A 298 9.47 -18.64 7.23
C ALA A 298 10.09 -18.96 8.62
N GLY A 299 11.25 -18.39 8.92
CA GLY A 299 11.90 -18.58 10.22
C GLY A 299 11.16 -18.01 11.42
N LEU A 300 10.33 -16.96 11.23
CA LEU A 300 9.50 -16.40 12.30
C LEU A 300 8.25 -17.26 12.57
N PHE A 301 7.72 -17.93 11.53
CA PHE A 301 6.55 -18.80 11.66
C PHE A 301 6.92 -20.23 12.10
N ALA A 302 8.18 -20.64 11.92
CA ALA A 302 8.66 -21.94 12.36
C ALA A 302 8.58 -22.06 13.90
N GLY A 303 7.69 -22.93 14.38
CA GLY A 303 7.44 -23.11 15.82
C GLY A 303 6.64 -22.00 16.48
N PHE A 304 6.00 -21.11 15.70
CA PHE A 304 5.12 -20.09 16.25
C PHE A 304 3.88 -20.71 16.90
N SER A 305 3.54 -20.24 18.10
CA SER A 305 2.35 -20.71 18.82
C SER A 305 1.07 -20.45 18.00
N GLY A 306 0.37 -21.53 17.67
CA GLY A 306 -0.84 -21.46 16.85
C GLY A 306 -0.64 -21.80 15.38
N VAL A 307 0.57 -22.20 14.97
CA VAL A 307 0.89 -22.77 13.66
C VAL A 307 1.36 -24.20 13.85
N ASP A 308 0.63 -25.15 13.25
CA ASP A 308 1.04 -26.55 13.22
C ASP A 308 1.93 -26.85 12.01
N GLU A 309 1.64 -26.21 10.87
CA GLU A 309 2.40 -26.38 9.62
C GLU A 309 2.60 -25.02 8.93
N ALA A 310 3.85 -24.68 8.65
CA ALA A 310 4.21 -23.54 7.81
C ALA A 310 4.44 -24.04 6.37
N VAL A 311 3.63 -23.54 5.44
CA VAL A 311 3.71 -23.89 4.01
C VAL A 311 4.35 -22.74 3.27
N GLU A 312 5.62 -22.89 2.89
CA GLU A 312 6.32 -21.87 2.12
C GLU A 312 5.70 -21.74 0.73
N VAL A 313 5.35 -20.54 0.34
CA VAL A 313 4.76 -20.22 -0.96
C VAL A 313 5.57 -19.16 -1.70
N SER A 314 5.57 -19.26 -3.03
CA SER A 314 6.06 -18.20 -3.91
C SER A 314 4.87 -17.41 -4.46
N PRO A 315 5.03 -16.12 -4.78
CA PRO A 315 3.96 -15.33 -5.38
C PRO A 315 3.34 -16.02 -6.61
N GLY A 316 2.02 -16.20 -6.59
CA GLY A 316 1.27 -16.84 -7.69
C GLY A 316 1.24 -18.37 -7.68
N THR A 317 1.84 -19.05 -6.69
CA THR A 317 1.74 -20.50 -6.54
C THR A 317 0.65 -20.88 -5.53
N ALA A 318 -0.14 -21.90 -5.86
CA ALA A 318 -1.06 -22.50 -4.89
C ALA A 318 -0.28 -23.39 -3.92
N PRO A 319 -0.60 -23.38 -2.62
CA PRO A 319 0.02 -24.29 -1.65
C PRO A 319 -0.32 -25.75 -1.97
N ALA A 320 0.66 -26.64 -1.79
CA ALA A 320 0.44 -28.06 -1.92
C ALA A 320 -0.31 -28.59 -0.68
N GLY A 321 -1.31 -29.45 -0.89
CA GLY A 321 -2.04 -30.13 0.18
C GLY A 321 -3.55 -30.05 0.02
N GLN A 322 -4.26 -30.85 0.83
CA GLN A 322 -5.72 -30.79 0.95
C GLN A 322 -6.07 -30.07 2.26
N PHE A 323 -6.99 -29.13 2.17
CA PHE A 323 -7.48 -28.35 3.29
C PHE A 323 -9.01 -28.40 3.30
N ASP A 324 -9.59 -28.51 4.49
CA ASP A 324 -11.05 -28.50 4.67
C ASP A 324 -11.61 -27.09 4.54
N PHE A 325 -10.82 -26.10 4.99
CA PHE A 325 -11.17 -24.69 4.95
C PHE A 325 -9.95 -23.84 4.57
N HIS A 326 -10.22 -22.62 4.09
CA HIS A 326 -9.20 -21.58 3.97
C HIS A 326 -9.70 -20.26 4.52
N VAL A 327 -8.79 -19.37 4.91
CA VAL A 327 -9.08 -17.99 5.32
C VAL A 327 -7.90 -17.07 4.99
N PRO A 328 -8.14 -15.89 4.39
CA PRO A 328 -7.12 -14.85 4.31
C PRO A 328 -6.77 -14.33 5.71
N LEU A 329 -5.49 -14.08 5.97
CA LEU A 329 -5.00 -13.71 7.30
C LEU A 329 -5.68 -12.44 7.86
N LEU A 330 -5.96 -11.45 7.01
CA LEU A 330 -6.58 -10.18 7.41
C LEU A 330 -8.12 -10.28 7.57
N GLU A 331 -8.72 -11.46 7.38
CA GLU A 331 -10.11 -11.73 7.75
C GLU A 331 -10.25 -12.12 9.24
N LEU A 332 -9.16 -12.58 9.87
CA LEU A 332 -9.20 -13.05 11.25
C LEU A 332 -9.75 -12.01 12.25
N PRO A 333 -9.37 -10.71 12.19
CA PRO A 333 -9.95 -9.72 13.08
C PRO A 333 -11.48 -9.62 12.98
N ARG A 334 -12.03 -9.66 11.75
CA ARG A 334 -13.47 -9.61 11.52
C ARG A 334 -14.15 -10.87 12.05
N ILE A 335 -13.63 -12.04 11.70
CA ILE A 335 -14.20 -13.34 12.09
C ILE A 335 -14.19 -13.51 13.61
N LEU A 336 -13.13 -13.04 14.27
CA LEU A 336 -12.97 -13.14 15.72
C LEU A 336 -13.55 -11.94 16.49
N GLY A 337 -14.30 -11.07 15.82
CA GLY A 337 -15.03 -9.96 16.45
C GLY A 337 -14.12 -8.93 17.14
N THR A 338 -12.98 -8.58 16.51
CA THR A 338 -12.03 -7.64 17.10
C THR A 338 -12.60 -6.23 17.16
N THR A 339 -12.69 -5.70 18.37
CA THR A 339 -12.97 -4.28 18.66
C THR A 339 -11.68 -3.59 19.15
N LEU A 340 -11.76 -2.29 19.44
CA LEU A 340 -10.61 -1.56 20.00
C LEU A 340 -10.16 -2.16 21.35
N GLU A 341 -11.11 -2.62 22.16
CA GLU A 341 -10.87 -3.17 23.50
C GLU A 341 -10.39 -4.62 23.45
N THR A 342 -10.70 -5.35 22.37
CA THR A 342 -10.40 -6.79 22.26
C THR A 342 -9.22 -7.07 21.33
N ILE A 343 -8.50 -6.04 20.86
CA ILE A 343 -7.25 -6.24 20.12
C ILE A 343 -6.32 -7.12 20.96
N PRO A 344 -5.80 -8.25 20.43
CA PRO A 344 -4.84 -9.09 21.14
C PRO A 344 -3.47 -8.40 21.23
N ALA A 345 -3.35 -7.39 22.11
CA ALA A 345 -2.19 -6.51 22.25
C ALA A 345 -1.03 -7.11 23.05
N THR A 346 -1.17 -8.35 23.55
CA THR A 346 -0.10 -9.00 24.34
C THR A 346 1.16 -9.17 23.50
N VAL A 347 2.27 -8.65 24.01
CA VAL A 347 3.62 -8.76 23.44
C VAL A 347 4.61 -9.18 24.55
N PRO A 348 5.75 -9.83 24.24
CA PRO A 348 6.12 -10.32 22.91
C PRO A 348 5.34 -11.55 22.48
N TYR A 349 5.08 -11.66 21.18
CA TYR A 349 4.62 -12.92 20.56
C TYR A 349 5.60 -13.44 19.50
N VAL A 350 6.62 -12.64 19.12
CA VAL A 350 7.75 -13.04 18.29
C VAL A 350 9.02 -12.94 19.11
N PHE A 351 9.90 -13.92 18.97
CA PHE A 351 11.16 -14.01 19.71
C PHE A 351 12.34 -14.17 18.74
N ALA A 352 13.45 -13.53 19.04
CA ALA A 352 14.68 -13.74 18.30
C ALA A 352 15.27 -15.14 18.58
N ASN A 353 15.91 -15.74 17.57
CA ASN A 353 16.71 -16.93 17.78
C ASN A 353 17.93 -16.58 18.66
N PRO A 354 18.12 -17.20 19.84
CA PRO A 354 19.18 -16.81 20.78
C PRO A 354 20.59 -16.95 20.21
N ALA A 355 20.85 -17.97 19.40
CA ALA A 355 22.16 -18.19 18.79
C ALA A 355 22.49 -17.09 17.76
N ARG A 356 21.51 -16.71 16.93
CA ARG A 356 21.67 -15.60 15.98
C ARG A 356 21.82 -14.26 16.72
N ALA A 357 21.05 -14.02 17.77
CA ALA A 357 21.18 -12.81 18.58
C ALA A 357 22.56 -12.70 19.24
N GLN A 358 23.09 -13.80 19.75
CA GLN A 358 24.45 -13.86 20.33
C GLN A 358 25.54 -13.60 19.27
N HIS A 359 25.38 -14.09 18.04
CA HIS A 359 26.30 -13.81 16.94
C HIS A 359 26.43 -12.31 16.66
N TRP A 360 25.29 -11.58 16.66
CA TRP A 360 25.27 -10.13 16.42
C TRP A 360 25.79 -9.30 17.60
N ARG A 361 25.77 -9.84 18.82
CA ARG A 361 26.00 -9.07 20.06
C ARG A 361 27.30 -8.27 20.08
N ALA A 362 28.37 -8.76 19.49
CA ALA A 362 29.68 -8.11 19.47
C ALA A 362 29.69 -6.77 18.68
N ARG A 363 28.72 -6.56 17.81
CA ARG A 363 28.58 -5.35 16.96
C ARG A 363 28.01 -4.14 17.76
N PHE A 364 27.37 -4.39 18.90
CA PHE A 364 26.61 -3.40 19.65
C PHE A 364 27.41 -2.85 20.85
N SER A 365 27.24 -1.56 21.12
CA SER A 365 27.85 -0.90 22.27
C SER A 365 27.20 -1.39 23.56
N ARG A 366 28.00 -1.50 24.62
CA ARG A 366 27.50 -1.76 25.97
C ARG A 366 27.23 -0.47 26.75
N THR A 367 27.78 0.65 26.33
CA THR A 367 27.70 1.94 27.00
C THR A 367 26.76 2.93 26.29
N ASP A 368 26.77 2.91 24.95
CA ASP A 368 25.94 3.80 24.17
C ASP A 368 24.56 3.22 23.91
N LEU A 369 23.60 4.06 23.56
CA LEU A 369 22.26 3.69 23.13
C LEU A 369 22.31 3.17 21.68
N ASN A 370 22.03 1.91 21.47
CA ASN A 370 22.02 1.29 20.16
C ASN A 370 20.65 1.51 19.51
N VAL A 371 20.58 2.30 18.46
CA VAL A 371 19.35 2.69 17.79
C VAL A 371 19.33 2.17 16.37
N GLY A 372 18.41 1.25 16.07
CA GLY A 372 18.14 0.78 14.71
C GLY A 372 17.27 1.77 13.95
N ILE A 373 17.61 2.05 12.69
CA ILE A 373 16.83 2.98 11.86
C ILE A 373 16.38 2.34 10.53
N VAL A 374 15.15 2.68 10.11
CA VAL A 374 14.60 2.36 8.79
C VAL A 374 13.92 3.60 8.25
N TRP A 375 14.33 4.08 7.06
CA TRP A 375 13.91 5.37 6.53
C TRP A 375 12.96 5.31 5.34
N ALA A 376 12.79 4.14 4.73
CA ALA A 376 11.92 4.00 3.56
C ALA A 376 11.18 2.66 3.54
N GLY A 377 9.99 2.69 2.97
CA GLY A 377 9.19 1.51 2.68
C GLY A 377 9.58 0.84 1.35
N HIS A 378 8.66 0.02 0.83
CA HIS A 378 8.83 -0.62 -0.47
C HIS A 378 8.35 0.32 -1.59
N PRO A 379 9.17 0.62 -2.63
CA PRO A 379 8.86 1.65 -3.65
C PRO A 379 7.63 1.31 -4.52
N ALA A 380 7.24 0.03 -4.61
CA ALA A 380 6.00 -0.35 -5.29
C ALA A 380 4.74 0.00 -4.50
N HIS A 381 4.85 0.32 -3.21
CA HIS A 381 3.70 0.77 -2.43
C HIS A 381 3.27 2.17 -2.89
N ARG A 382 1.95 2.36 -3.10
CA ARG A 382 1.42 3.63 -3.63
C ARG A 382 1.72 4.83 -2.75
N GLU A 383 1.66 4.66 -1.43
CA GLU A 383 1.88 5.70 -0.44
C GLU A 383 3.35 5.75 0.03
N ASP A 384 4.28 5.09 -0.67
CA ASP A 384 5.66 4.99 -0.21
C ASP A 384 6.34 6.36 -0.15
N ALA A 385 6.09 7.21 -1.13
CA ALA A 385 6.64 8.58 -1.16
C ALA A 385 6.15 9.44 0.02
N ALA A 386 4.93 9.22 0.52
CA ALA A 386 4.38 9.98 1.64
C ALA A 386 4.91 9.50 3.00
N ARG A 387 5.16 8.19 3.16
CA ARG A 387 5.60 7.59 4.42
C ARG A 387 7.12 7.47 4.57
N SER A 388 7.87 7.53 3.47
CA SER A 388 9.33 7.45 3.47
C SER A 388 9.95 8.82 3.66
N CYS A 389 11.12 8.87 4.29
CA CYS A 389 11.90 10.10 4.43
C CYS A 389 13.37 9.83 4.06
N PRO A 390 14.13 10.86 3.66
CA PRO A 390 15.52 10.65 3.26
C PRO A 390 16.39 10.28 4.45
N LEU A 391 17.35 9.37 4.27
CA LEU A 391 18.31 8.96 5.30
C LEU A 391 18.98 10.15 6.00
N ARG A 392 19.31 11.23 5.27
CA ARG A 392 19.92 12.44 5.82
C ARG A 392 19.14 13.06 6.99
N ALA A 393 17.82 12.86 7.04
CA ALA A 393 17.01 13.36 8.14
C ALA A 393 17.30 12.60 9.45
N PHE A 394 17.60 11.30 9.38
CA PHE A 394 18.00 10.49 10.53
C PHE A 394 19.42 10.79 11.00
N LEU A 395 20.33 11.19 10.11
CA LEU A 395 21.73 11.38 10.46
C LEU A 395 21.95 12.50 11.49
N ARG A 396 20.99 13.42 11.64
CA ARG A 396 21.04 14.41 12.74
C ARG A 396 21.02 13.75 14.12
N LEU A 397 20.43 12.55 14.23
CA LEU A 397 20.36 11.80 15.49
C LEU A 397 21.72 11.22 15.92
N SER A 398 22.65 10.98 14.98
CA SER A 398 23.98 10.48 15.30
C SER A 398 24.87 11.51 16.02
N ARG A 399 24.46 12.79 16.02
CA ARG A 399 25.16 13.86 16.73
C ARG A 399 24.80 13.93 18.22
N ILE A 400 23.79 13.16 18.65
CA ILE A 400 23.39 13.07 20.06
C ILE A 400 24.44 12.22 20.79
N PRO A 401 25.05 12.73 21.87
CA PRO A 401 26.04 11.98 22.65
C PRO A 401 25.50 10.62 23.09
N HIS A 402 26.35 9.61 23.07
CA HIS A 402 26.02 8.25 23.51
C HIS A 402 24.91 7.57 22.67
N VAL A 403 24.71 8.00 21.44
CA VAL A 403 23.80 7.36 20.47
C VAL A 403 24.61 6.74 19.33
N ARG A 404 24.38 5.47 19.04
CA ARG A 404 24.93 4.76 17.88
C ARG A 404 23.81 4.32 16.96
N LEU A 405 23.90 4.70 15.68
CA LEU A 405 22.89 4.36 14.67
C LEU A 405 23.27 3.11 13.89
N PHE A 406 22.29 2.24 13.70
CA PHE A 406 22.37 1.00 12.92
C PHE A 406 21.32 1.03 11.82
N GLY A 407 21.75 0.98 10.55
CA GLY A 407 20.83 0.91 9.41
C GLY A 407 20.29 -0.51 9.22
N LEU A 408 18.99 -0.67 9.25
CA LEU A 408 18.29 -1.93 8.99
C LEU A 408 17.58 -1.93 7.64
N GLN A 409 17.82 -0.89 6.83
CA GLN A 409 17.16 -0.69 5.55
C GLN A 409 17.61 -1.70 4.52
N LYS A 410 16.65 -2.35 3.84
CA LYS A 410 16.89 -3.21 2.67
C LYS A 410 16.31 -2.60 1.39
N GLY A 411 16.68 -3.17 0.26
CA GLY A 411 16.20 -2.77 -1.06
C GLY A 411 16.83 -1.49 -1.59
N GLY A 412 16.22 -0.88 -2.61
CA GLY A 412 16.80 0.24 -3.34
C GLY A 412 17.15 1.46 -2.48
N ALA A 413 16.37 1.73 -1.42
CA ALA A 413 16.63 2.84 -0.51
C ALA A 413 17.93 2.65 0.32
N ALA A 414 18.42 1.42 0.50
CA ALA A 414 19.68 1.15 1.19
C ALA A 414 20.88 1.78 0.48
N ALA A 415 20.79 2.05 -0.83
CA ALA A 415 21.83 2.72 -1.59
C ALA A 415 22.21 4.11 -1.01
N GLN A 416 21.25 4.81 -0.36
CA GLN A 416 21.51 6.09 0.29
C GLN A 416 22.61 5.99 1.39
N ALA A 417 22.81 4.81 1.98
CA ALA A 417 23.84 4.61 2.99
C ALA A 417 25.25 4.46 2.39
N LYS A 418 25.38 4.20 1.08
CA LYS A 418 26.67 4.07 0.40
C LYS A 418 27.34 5.42 0.14
N ASP A 419 26.53 6.48 0.08
CA ASP A 419 27.00 7.85 -0.19
C ASP A 419 27.38 8.62 1.08
N LEU A 420 27.39 7.94 2.25
CA LEU A 420 27.72 8.57 3.52
C LEU A 420 29.22 8.79 3.66
N THR A 421 29.58 9.96 4.17
CA THR A 421 30.95 10.35 4.49
C THR A 421 31.35 9.86 5.91
N ALA A 422 32.65 9.79 6.17
CA ALA A 422 33.18 9.26 7.45
C ALA A 422 32.74 10.03 8.70
N ASP A 423 32.29 11.27 8.54
CA ASP A 423 31.75 12.12 9.61
C ASP A 423 30.26 11.84 9.93
N MET A 424 29.63 10.91 9.20
CA MET A 424 28.24 10.50 9.40
C MET A 424 28.19 9.03 9.90
N PRO A 425 28.37 8.76 11.19
CA PRO A 425 28.52 7.42 11.71
C PRO A 425 27.19 6.65 11.68
N LEU A 426 27.01 5.84 10.64
CA LEU A 426 25.95 4.83 10.53
C LEU A 426 26.59 3.47 10.24
N LEU A 427 26.37 2.49 11.11
CA LEU A 427 26.71 1.11 10.80
C LEU A 427 25.54 0.47 10.03
N ASN A 428 25.66 0.40 8.71
CA ASN A 428 24.60 -0.21 7.89
C ASN A 428 24.70 -1.74 7.92
N LEU A 429 23.67 -2.40 8.43
CA LEU A 429 23.55 -3.86 8.53
C LEU A 429 22.62 -4.43 7.45
N GLY A 430 21.93 -3.60 6.68
CA GLY A 430 20.88 -4.03 5.76
C GLY A 430 21.31 -5.09 4.74
N ASP A 431 22.53 -5.01 4.24
CA ASP A 431 23.06 -5.96 3.26
C ASP A 431 23.46 -7.31 3.90
N GLU A 432 23.66 -7.35 5.23
CA GLU A 432 24.05 -8.54 5.99
C GLU A 432 22.82 -9.30 6.54
N LEU A 433 21.61 -8.73 6.46
CA LEU A 433 20.38 -9.36 6.92
C LEU A 433 19.81 -10.24 5.80
N ASP A 434 19.76 -11.55 5.97
CA ASP A 434 19.20 -12.46 4.96
C ASP A 434 17.67 -12.45 5.01
N ASP A 435 17.10 -12.65 6.19
CA ASP A 435 15.65 -12.77 6.42
C ASP A 435 15.17 -12.00 7.67
N PHE A 436 13.90 -12.13 8.00
CA PHE A 436 13.36 -11.49 9.21
C PHE A 436 13.81 -12.17 10.51
N THR A 437 14.38 -13.37 10.46
CA THR A 437 14.99 -14.01 11.64
C THR A 437 16.29 -13.32 12.02
N ASP A 438 17.09 -12.91 11.02
CA ASP A 438 18.29 -12.10 11.26
C ASP A 438 17.91 -10.68 11.73
N THR A 439 16.87 -10.11 11.10
CA THR A 439 16.35 -8.81 11.54
C THR A 439 15.89 -8.85 13.00
N ALA A 440 15.20 -9.91 13.43
CA ALA A 440 14.82 -10.12 14.83
C ALA A 440 16.03 -10.27 15.75
N ALA A 441 17.06 -11.00 15.32
CA ALA A 441 18.30 -11.19 16.07
C ALA A 441 19.07 -9.87 16.28
N VAL A 442 19.06 -8.99 15.28
CA VAL A 442 19.63 -7.64 15.39
C VAL A 442 18.78 -6.77 16.32
N ILE A 443 17.44 -6.74 16.14
CA ILE A 443 16.51 -5.98 16.99
C ILE A 443 16.65 -6.40 18.46
N GLU A 444 16.92 -7.69 18.74
CA GLU A 444 17.15 -8.17 20.12
C GLU A 444 18.30 -7.44 20.83
N ASN A 445 19.32 -7.00 20.11
CA ASN A 445 20.48 -6.31 20.62
C ASN A 445 20.34 -4.76 20.61
N LEU A 446 19.22 -4.23 20.06
CA LEU A 446 18.95 -2.79 20.04
C LEU A 446 18.22 -2.34 21.31
N ASP A 447 18.45 -1.09 21.68
CA ASP A 447 17.75 -0.40 22.79
C ASP A 447 16.49 0.32 22.29
N LEU A 448 16.46 0.65 20.99
CA LEU A 448 15.37 1.39 20.34
C LEU A 448 15.39 1.11 18.84
N VAL A 449 14.22 1.02 18.23
CA VAL A 449 14.03 1.07 16.77
C VAL A 449 13.29 2.34 16.40
N ILE A 450 13.82 3.14 15.47
CA ILE A 450 13.15 4.32 14.90
C ILE A 450 12.89 4.04 13.42
N SER A 451 11.64 3.92 13.03
CA SER A 451 11.27 3.48 11.70
C SER A 451 10.09 4.27 11.15
N VAL A 452 10.10 4.54 9.85
CA VAL A 452 8.86 4.83 9.15
C VAL A 452 7.98 3.57 9.16
N ASP A 453 6.72 3.66 8.70
CA ASP A 453 5.78 2.53 8.69
C ASP A 453 6.28 1.39 7.79
N THR A 454 6.90 0.38 8.36
CA THR A 454 7.53 -0.76 7.68
C THR A 454 7.38 -2.07 8.46
N ALA A 455 7.68 -3.20 7.82
CA ALA A 455 7.68 -4.52 8.46
C ALA A 455 8.63 -4.60 9.67
N VAL A 456 9.74 -3.86 9.67
CA VAL A 456 10.69 -3.81 10.79
C VAL A 456 10.06 -3.18 12.03
N LEU A 457 9.23 -2.14 11.85
CA LEU A 457 8.46 -1.53 12.94
C LEU A 457 7.49 -2.53 13.57
N HIS A 458 6.75 -3.28 12.74
CA HIS A 458 5.85 -4.32 13.19
C HIS A 458 6.59 -5.44 13.92
N LEU A 459 7.78 -5.83 13.44
CA LEU A 459 8.61 -6.84 14.09
C LEU A 459 9.11 -6.35 15.46
N ALA A 460 9.60 -5.12 15.55
CA ALA A 460 10.03 -4.55 16.84
C ALA A 460 8.87 -4.52 17.85
N GLY A 461 7.67 -4.10 17.42
CA GLY A 461 6.46 -4.13 18.25
C GLY A 461 6.06 -5.55 18.66
N ALA A 462 6.13 -6.52 17.74
CA ALA A 462 5.84 -7.94 18.00
C ALA A 462 6.80 -8.57 19.03
N MET A 463 8.05 -8.08 19.07
CA MET A 463 9.08 -8.51 20.02
C MET A 463 9.05 -7.72 21.34
N ALA A 464 8.08 -6.86 21.58
CA ALA A 464 8.01 -5.95 22.73
C ALA A 464 9.23 -5.01 22.88
N LYS A 465 9.96 -4.75 21.79
CA LYS A 465 11.09 -3.80 21.81
C LYS A 465 10.56 -2.37 21.76
N PRO A 466 11.19 -1.44 22.48
CA PRO A 466 10.88 -0.02 22.32
C PRO A 466 11.04 0.41 20.86
N ALA A 467 10.00 1.01 20.29
CA ALA A 467 10.08 1.47 18.93
C ALA A 467 9.33 2.81 18.76
N TRP A 468 9.83 3.64 17.86
CA TRP A 468 9.24 4.91 17.49
C TRP A 468 8.84 4.87 16.02
N ALA A 469 7.54 5.04 15.79
CA ALA A 469 6.96 5.08 14.45
C ALA A 469 6.95 6.52 13.96
N LEU A 470 7.63 6.78 12.85
CA LEU A 470 7.57 8.06 12.14
C LEU A 470 6.46 7.97 11.09
N LEU A 471 5.40 8.75 11.27
CA LEU A 471 4.18 8.63 10.51
C LEU A 471 3.90 9.88 9.67
N PRO A 472 3.39 9.72 8.43
CA PRO A 472 2.92 10.84 7.64
C PRO A 472 1.69 11.49 8.29
N PHE A 473 1.26 12.64 7.76
CA PHE A 473 0.07 13.35 8.23
C PHE A 473 -1.20 12.48 8.15
N SER A 474 -1.37 11.74 7.07
CA SER A 474 -2.46 10.76 6.88
C SER A 474 -1.85 9.35 6.86
N PRO A 475 -1.70 8.70 8.02
CA PRO A 475 -1.06 7.40 8.14
C PRO A 475 -2.01 6.26 7.75
N ASP A 476 -1.49 5.03 7.74
CA ASP A 476 -2.29 3.82 7.63
C ASP A 476 -3.27 3.70 8.83
N TRP A 477 -4.42 3.10 8.60
CA TRP A 477 -5.50 2.93 9.58
C TRP A 477 -5.05 2.26 10.89
N ARG A 478 -4.00 1.43 10.86
CA ARG A 478 -3.46 0.71 12.03
C ARG A 478 -2.98 1.64 13.12
N TRP A 479 -2.51 2.81 12.72
CA TRP A 479 -1.97 3.81 13.62
C TRP A 479 -3.05 4.73 14.19
N MET A 480 -4.29 4.64 13.68
CA MET A 480 -5.44 5.45 14.09
C MET A 480 -5.21 6.96 13.98
N LEU A 481 -6.07 7.77 14.58
CA LEU A 481 -6.00 9.22 14.59
C LEU A 481 -5.67 9.73 16.02
N ASP A 482 -5.12 10.93 16.10
CA ASP A 482 -4.96 11.74 17.33
C ASP A 482 -4.37 11.00 18.55
N ARG A 483 -3.44 10.07 18.31
CA ARG A 483 -2.77 9.28 19.35
C ARG A 483 -1.26 9.36 19.22
N SER A 484 -0.58 9.30 20.36
CA SER A 484 0.89 9.13 20.47
C SER A 484 1.31 7.69 20.78
N ASP A 485 0.35 6.80 21.04
CA ASP A 485 0.50 5.36 21.26
C ASP A 485 -0.27 4.56 20.21
N THR A 486 -0.19 3.24 20.26
CA THR A 486 -0.99 2.35 19.39
C THR A 486 -1.60 1.21 20.21
N PRO A 487 -2.88 0.84 19.95
CA PRO A 487 -3.50 -0.28 20.64
C PRO A 487 -2.92 -1.64 20.23
N TRP A 488 -2.16 -1.68 19.13
CA TRP A 488 -1.55 -2.91 18.62
C TRP A 488 -0.26 -3.29 19.33
N TYR A 489 0.54 -2.30 19.78
CA TYR A 489 1.89 -2.51 20.33
C TYR A 489 2.15 -1.56 21.49
N PRO A 490 2.05 -2.01 22.75
CA PRO A 490 2.23 -1.15 23.92
C PRO A 490 3.61 -0.49 24.02
N THR A 491 4.62 -1.02 23.32
CA THR A 491 6.00 -0.53 23.33
C THR A 491 6.32 0.45 22.20
N VAL A 492 5.33 0.76 21.34
CA VAL A 492 5.51 1.64 20.17
C VAL A 492 4.94 3.03 20.47
N LYS A 493 5.78 4.06 20.32
CA LYS A 493 5.39 5.48 20.39
C LYS A 493 5.28 6.06 18.97
N LEU A 494 4.27 6.90 18.74
CA LEU A 494 3.97 7.47 17.43
C LEU A 494 4.42 8.94 17.36
N PHE A 495 5.15 9.27 16.28
CA PHE A 495 5.56 10.62 15.92
C PHE A 495 4.96 10.96 14.56
N ARG A 496 3.89 11.76 14.53
CA ARG A 496 3.12 12.11 13.33
C ARG A 496 3.56 13.45 12.79
N GLN A 497 3.55 13.59 11.45
CA GLN A 497 3.64 14.90 10.82
C GLN A 497 2.45 15.77 11.25
N GLN A 498 2.72 17.05 11.55
CA GLN A 498 1.69 18.06 11.81
C GLN A 498 1.24 18.75 10.50
N GLN A 499 2.07 18.69 9.47
CA GLN A 499 1.79 19.20 8.13
C GLN A 499 2.26 18.19 7.08
N HIS A 500 1.52 18.10 5.99
CA HIS A 500 1.86 17.19 4.89
C HIS A 500 3.30 17.38 4.38
N GLY A 501 4.04 16.26 4.32
CA GLY A 501 5.39 16.22 3.78
C GLY A 501 6.46 16.89 4.67
N CYS A 502 6.08 17.48 5.79
CA CYS A 502 7.01 18.11 6.71
C CYS A 502 7.54 17.08 7.73
N TRP A 503 8.78 16.64 7.55
CA TRP A 503 9.46 15.74 8.49
C TRP A 503 10.27 16.49 9.56
N ASP A 504 10.54 17.78 9.41
CA ASP A 504 11.41 18.54 10.32
C ASP A 504 10.82 18.66 11.73
N ASP A 505 9.51 18.87 11.87
CA ASP A 505 8.82 18.87 13.16
C ASP A 505 8.88 17.50 13.84
N VAL A 506 8.75 16.41 13.07
CA VAL A 506 8.86 15.03 13.56
C VAL A 506 10.26 14.78 14.10
N PHE A 507 11.30 15.11 13.32
CA PHE A 507 12.69 14.90 13.74
C PHE A 507 13.13 15.83 14.88
N HIS A 508 12.52 16.99 15.02
CA HIS A 508 12.75 17.85 16.19
C HIS A 508 12.31 17.14 17.47
N ARG A 509 11.04 16.69 17.52
CA ARG A 509 10.48 15.95 18.66
C ARG A 509 11.22 14.63 18.94
N VAL A 510 11.59 13.90 17.89
CA VAL A 510 12.40 12.67 18.00
C VAL A 510 13.76 12.97 18.61
N SER A 511 14.44 14.05 18.17
CA SER A 511 15.77 14.44 18.70
C SER A 511 15.71 14.82 20.16
N GLU A 512 14.70 15.59 20.60
CA GLU A 512 14.49 15.96 22.00
C GLU A 512 14.29 14.72 22.87
N GLU A 513 13.39 13.84 22.48
CA GLU A 513 13.08 12.60 23.22
C GLU A 513 14.28 11.64 23.27
N LEU A 514 15.04 11.53 22.15
CA LEU A 514 16.23 10.67 22.09
C LEU A 514 17.35 11.23 22.99
N THR A 515 17.52 12.55 23.02
CA THR A 515 18.48 13.22 23.92
C THR A 515 18.14 12.95 25.37
N ALA A 516 16.87 13.10 25.76
CA ALA A 516 16.42 12.80 27.11
C ALA A 516 16.66 11.33 27.51
N ARG A 517 16.39 10.40 26.57
CA ARG A 517 16.60 8.96 26.79
C ARG A 517 18.09 8.62 26.93
N ALA A 518 18.97 9.20 26.12
CA ALA A 518 20.41 8.99 26.21
C ALA A 518 20.99 9.52 27.53
N ALA A 519 20.57 10.70 27.98
CA ALA A 519 20.97 11.29 29.26
C ALA A 519 20.50 10.44 30.48
N GLY A 520 19.28 9.88 30.41
CA GLY A 520 18.78 8.99 31.48
C GLY A 520 19.60 7.70 31.62
N ARG A 521 20.15 7.17 30.52
CA ARG A 521 21.03 6.00 30.55
C ARG A 521 22.39 6.31 31.17
N GLU A 522 22.95 7.49 30.88
CA GLU A 522 24.21 7.97 31.51
C GLU A 522 24.06 8.08 33.02
N SER A 523 22.94 8.63 33.51
CA SER A 523 22.65 8.75 34.95
C SER A 523 22.54 7.38 35.62
N ALA A 524 21.94 6.38 34.96
CA ALA A 524 21.81 5.03 35.50
C ALA A 524 23.12 4.21 35.43
N ALA A 525 24.05 4.58 34.55
CA ALA A 525 25.34 3.93 34.39
C ALA A 525 26.43 4.49 35.34
N ARG A 526 26.20 5.64 35.97
CA ARG A 526 27.13 6.18 36.98
C ARG A 526 27.06 5.32 38.24
N PRO A 527 28.20 4.72 38.69
CA PRO A 527 28.21 3.96 39.94
C PRO A 527 27.89 4.89 41.12
N LEU A 528 27.11 4.40 42.10
CA LEU A 528 26.74 5.12 43.32
C LEU A 528 27.96 5.73 44.08
N SER A 529 29.18 5.23 43.84
CA SER A 529 30.42 5.79 44.37
C SER A 529 30.75 7.22 43.89
N ALA A 530 30.21 7.65 42.74
CA ALA A 530 30.43 9.02 42.23
C ALA A 530 29.51 10.07 42.90
N LEU A 531 28.39 9.65 43.49
CA LEU A 531 27.47 10.52 44.24
C LEU A 531 27.88 10.71 45.71
N LEU A 532 28.74 9.86 46.25
CA LEU A 532 29.23 9.92 47.61
C LEU A 532 30.53 10.73 47.75
N GLY A 533 31.15 11.12 46.63
CA GLY A 533 32.44 11.83 46.64
C GLY A 533 32.37 13.37 46.82
N ALA A 534 31.18 13.98 46.80
CA ALA A 534 31.03 15.44 46.83
C ALA A 534 30.51 16.03 48.16
N GLY A 535 30.39 15.20 49.22
CA GLY A 535 29.77 15.64 50.46
C GLY A 535 30.44 15.16 51.72
N LEU A 536 31.76 15.36 51.91
CA LEU A 536 32.41 15.29 53.22
C LEU A 536 33.64 16.19 53.24
N ARG A 537 33.43 17.48 53.33
CA ARG A 537 34.36 18.40 54.03
C ARG A 537 33.70 18.76 55.35
N THR A 538 33.99 17.95 56.34
CA THR A 538 33.71 18.28 57.75
C THR A 538 34.71 19.31 58.23
N GLY A 539 34.24 20.47 58.44
CA GLY A 539 34.92 21.50 59.20
C GLY A 539 33.95 22.13 60.22
N CYS A 540 33.90 21.60 61.41
CA CYS A 540 33.41 22.31 62.57
C CYS A 540 34.09 21.71 63.83
N GLY A 541 35.19 22.35 64.28
CA GLY A 541 35.69 22.20 65.62
C GLY A 541 34.75 22.91 66.57
N TRP A 542 34.45 22.27 67.69
CA TRP A 542 33.88 22.89 68.88
C TRP A 542 34.93 22.82 70.01
N PRO A 543 35.18 23.89 70.77
CA PRO A 543 36.03 23.80 71.92
C PRO A 543 35.27 23.21 73.12
N ILE A 544 35.99 22.40 73.86
CA ILE A 544 35.59 21.90 75.17
C ILE A 544 35.92 23.01 76.19
N ASP A 545 34.94 23.43 76.96
CA ASP A 545 35.01 23.76 78.39
C ASP A 545 33.66 23.40 79.04
#